data_f682355ecdfc2b68aa7ecce1a048d91c
#
_entry.id   f682355ecdfc2b68aa7ecce1a048d91c
#
_cell.length_a   1.000
_cell.length_b   1.000
_cell.length_c   1.000
_cell.angle_alpha   90.00
_cell.angle_beta   90.00
_cell.angle_gamma   90.00
#
_symmetry.space_group_name_H-M   'P 1'
#
loop_
_entity.id
_entity.type
_entity.pdbx_description
1 polymer ?
#
loop_
_entity_poly.entity_id
_entity_poly.type
_entity_poly.pdbx_seq_one_letter_code
_entity_poly.pdbx_strand_id
1 'polypeptide(L)'
;IEFLMATPPCQGVSNLGKNKSQEAMIGDDRNFLIFDVMEIIDKFDFKYILIENVPRYLKMYFPYKKKYLLLEDILKKKYGRKYEIDIKVLNSKDYGVPQNRERAIIKIYKKGLKWKDPIKEPEINLKKAIGKLPTLESGETSKIKYHFAKIHNERDILSMSHTPTGKSAFQNEVYYPKKKTGEKVKGFHNTYKRLNWEQPCHARTMNSGSIGSHNNVHPGRKRKDGTYTDARVLTLLELFIVSSIPLSIEIDLEKYSENFIRHIIGEAVPPLMMKKIIQKIPEMEVK
;
A
#
# COMPACT_ATOMS: atom_id res chain seq x y z
N ILE A 1 -28.43 9.29 6.91
CA ILE A 1 -27.23 9.23 6.04
C ILE A 1 -26.97 7.77 5.67
N GLU A 2 -26.70 7.49 4.39
CA GLU A 2 -26.64 6.10 3.91
C GLU A 2 -25.31 5.44 4.28
N PHE A 3 -24.17 6.10 4.03
CA PHE A 3 -22.86 5.49 4.09
C PHE A 3 -21.79 6.42 4.67
N LEU A 4 -20.92 5.87 5.52
CA LEU A 4 -19.71 6.49 6.00
C LEU A 4 -18.51 5.62 5.61
N MET A 5 -17.48 6.22 5.01
CA MET A 5 -16.16 5.59 4.87
C MET A 5 -15.13 6.38 5.66
N ALA A 6 -14.35 5.69 6.49
CA ALA A 6 -13.31 6.28 7.31
C ALA A 6 -12.00 5.49 7.20
N THR A 7 -10.90 6.20 7.00
CA THR A 7 -9.54 5.64 6.93
C THR A 7 -8.62 6.39 7.89
N PRO A 8 -8.85 6.24 9.22
CA PRO A 8 -8.07 6.97 10.21
C PRO A 8 -6.58 6.62 10.09
N PRO A 9 -5.65 7.57 10.33
CA PRO A 9 -4.22 7.35 10.20
C PRO A 9 -3.72 6.18 11.04
N CYS A 10 -2.72 5.46 10.51
CA CYS A 10 -2.08 4.31 11.14
C CYS A 10 -0.57 4.49 11.32
N GLN A 11 -0.05 5.70 11.25
CA GLN A 11 1.40 5.98 11.17
C GLN A 11 2.17 5.46 12.38
N GLY A 12 1.56 5.43 13.57
CA GLY A 12 2.15 4.87 14.78
C GLY A 12 2.17 3.33 14.83
N VAL A 13 1.35 2.66 14.00
CA VAL A 13 1.09 1.21 14.08
C VAL A 13 1.57 0.44 12.85
N SER A 14 1.98 1.14 11.76
CA SER A 14 2.37 0.50 10.51
C SER A 14 3.57 -0.45 10.66
N ASN A 15 3.69 -1.43 9.76
CA ASN A 15 4.80 -2.40 9.75
C ASN A 15 6.21 -1.79 9.63
N LEU A 16 6.33 -0.53 9.20
CA LEU A 16 7.58 0.23 9.23
C LEU A 16 7.99 0.61 10.67
N GLY A 17 7.06 0.55 11.63
CA GLY A 17 7.28 0.72 13.07
C GLY A 17 7.37 -0.60 13.85
N LYS A 18 7.82 -1.70 13.26
CA LYS A 18 7.89 -3.04 13.91
C LYS A 18 8.60 -3.06 15.26
N ASN A 19 9.49 -2.11 15.50
CA ASN A 19 10.28 -2.02 16.73
C ASN A 19 9.64 -1.09 17.80
N LYS A 20 8.44 -0.52 17.53
CA LYS A 20 7.75 0.27 18.56
C LYS A 20 7.08 -0.66 19.58
N SER A 21 7.36 -0.43 20.87
CA SER A 21 6.63 -1.08 21.96
C SER A 21 5.15 -0.67 21.97
N GLN A 22 4.31 -1.42 22.67
CA GLN A 22 2.89 -1.03 22.85
C GLN A 22 2.76 0.34 23.53
N GLU A 23 3.65 0.68 24.45
CA GLU A 23 3.69 1.98 25.13
C GLU A 23 3.98 3.13 24.15
N ALA A 24 4.92 2.92 23.21
CA ALA A 24 5.22 3.92 22.17
C ALA A 24 4.08 4.08 21.14
N MET A 25 3.21 3.06 20.98
CA MET A 25 1.99 3.16 20.17
C MET A 25 0.87 3.89 20.90
N ILE A 26 0.76 3.71 22.21
CA ILE A 26 -0.21 4.40 23.08
C ILE A 26 0.13 5.90 23.20
N GLY A 27 1.40 6.29 23.11
CA GLY A 27 1.84 7.69 23.15
C GLY A 27 1.67 8.49 21.86
N ASP A 28 1.12 7.92 20.79
CA ASP A 28 0.89 8.61 19.51
C ASP A 28 -0.62 8.89 19.33
N ASP A 29 -1.04 10.12 19.61
CA ASP A 29 -2.46 10.56 19.59
C ASP A 29 -3.15 10.28 18.25
N ARG A 30 -2.40 10.24 17.14
CA ARG A 30 -2.93 9.92 15.80
C ARG A 30 -3.53 8.52 15.72
N ASN A 31 -3.08 7.60 16.57
CA ASN A 31 -3.64 6.25 16.65
C ASN A 31 -5.05 6.22 17.23
N PHE A 32 -5.47 7.30 17.89
CA PHE A 32 -6.76 7.40 18.58
C PHE A 32 -7.83 8.14 17.78
N LEU A 33 -7.54 8.61 16.58
CA LEU A 33 -8.52 9.26 15.69
C LEU A 33 -9.71 8.37 15.32
N ILE A 34 -9.67 7.09 15.66
CA ILE A 34 -10.84 6.21 15.59
C ILE A 34 -11.96 6.69 16.53
N PHE A 35 -11.64 7.36 17.64
CA PHE A 35 -12.65 7.90 18.53
C PHE A 35 -13.40 9.07 17.90
N ASP A 36 -12.75 9.89 17.09
CA ASP A 36 -13.41 10.94 16.31
C ASP A 36 -14.39 10.34 15.28
N VAL A 37 -13.97 9.24 14.64
CA VAL A 37 -14.88 8.46 13.77
C VAL A 37 -16.08 7.94 14.55
N MET A 38 -15.86 7.44 15.77
CA MET A 38 -16.94 6.96 16.64
C MET A 38 -17.88 8.10 17.09
N GLU A 39 -17.36 9.31 17.31
CA GLU A 39 -18.21 10.48 17.59
C GLU A 39 -19.09 10.86 16.40
N ILE A 40 -18.56 10.76 15.18
CA ILE A 40 -19.34 10.96 13.95
C ILE A 40 -20.43 9.90 13.84
N ILE A 41 -20.12 8.63 14.12
CA ILE A 41 -21.12 7.55 14.14
C ILE A 41 -22.22 7.80 15.16
N ASP A 42 -21.87 8.36 16.31
CA ASP A 42 -22.86 8.67 17.37
C ASP A 42 -23.77 9.84 16.99
N LYS A 43 -23.27 10.80 16.21
CA LYS A 43 -24.04 11.99 15.80
C LYS A 43 -24.99 11.72 14.65
N PHE A 44 -24.70 10.71 13.80
CA PHE A 44 -25.46 10.45 12.58
C PHE A 44 -25.96 9.01 12.53
N ASP A 45 -27.12 8.80 11.92
CA ASP A 45 -27.76 7.50 11.80
C ASP A 45 -27.38 6.83 10.47
N PHE A 46 -26.15 6.33 10.36
CA PHE A 46 -25.68 5.64 9.16
C PHE A 46 -26.33 4.26 9.01
N LYS A 47 -26.62 3.86 7.76
CA LYS A 47 -27.00 2.48 7.44
C LYS A 47 -25.79 1.57 7.35
N TYR A 48 -24.72 2.05 6.69
CA TYR A 48 -23.47 1.31 6.44
C TYR A 48 -22.26 2.17 6.80
N ILE A 49 -21.27 1.56 7.43
CA ILE A 49 -20.02 2.21 7.84
C ILE A 49 -18.87 1.29 7.48
N LEU A 50 -17.90 1.81 6.74
CA LEU A 50 -16.68 1.13 6.36
C LEU A 50 -15.49 1.82 7.04
N ILE A 51 -14.75 1.09 7.86
CA ILE A 51 -13.50 1.58 8.44
C ILE A 51 -12.37 0.72 7.91
N GLU A 52 -11.31 1.36 7.42
CA GLU A 52 -10.10 0.68 6.93
C GLU A 52 -8.90 1.06 7.78
N ASN A 53 -8.03 0.09 7.99
CA ASN A 53 -6.74 0.30 8.64
C ASN A 53 -5.74 -0.82 8.29
N VAL A 54 -4.52 -0.75 8.83
CA VAL A 54 -3.55 -1.85 8.72
C VAL A 54 -3.93 -3.02 9.66
N PRO A 55 -3.59 -4.29 9.33
CA PRO A 55 -3.95 -5.45 10.15
C PRO A 55 -3.49 -5.36 11.61
N ARG A 56 -2.33 -4.73 11.85
CA ARG A 56 -1.78 -4.55 13.21
C ARG A 56 -2.67 -3.69 14.10
N TYR A 57 -3.49 -2.81 13.51
CA TYR A 57 -4.43 -1.96 14.24
C TYR A 57 -5.45 -2.78 15.05
N LEU A 58 -5.85 -3.95 14.54
CA LEU A 58 -6.76 -4.86 15.23
C LEU A 58 -6.16 -5.50 16.48
N LYS A 59 -4.84 -5.47 16.63
CA LYS A 59 -4.10 -6.03 17.78
C LYS A 59 -3.69 -4.96 18.79
N MET A 60 -4.03 -3.71 18.53
CA MET A 60 -3.73 -2.60 19.42
C MET A 60 -4.81 -2.47 20.50
N TYR A 61 -4.39 -2.13 21.70
CA TYR A 61 -5.29 -1.80 22.80
C TYR A 61 -5.60 -0.31 22.83
N PHE A 62 -6.86 0.01 23.03
CA PHE A 62 -7.39 1.37 23.08
C PHE A 62 -7.94 1.69 24.47
N PRO A 63 -7.77 2.92 24.97
CA PRO A 63 -8.39 3.32 26.22
C PRO A 63 -9.91 3.36 26.07
N TYR A 64 -10.62 2.64 26.92
CA TYR A 64 -12.08 2.63 26.94
C TYR A 64 -12.59 2.63 28.38
N LYS A 65 -13.18 3.77 28.81
CA LYS A 65 -13.53 4.02 30.24
C LYS A 65 -12.27 3.88 31.09
N LYS A 66 -12.27 2.95 32.08
CA LYS A 66 -11.12 2.71 32.98
C LYS A 66 -10.26 1.49 32.58
N LYS A 67 -10.38 1.00 31.34
CA LYS A 67 -9.70 -0.22 30.85
C LYS A 67 -9.10 0.00 29.47
N TYR A 68 -8.21 -0.90 29.08
CA TYR A 68 -7.72 -1.00 27.73
C TYR A 68 -8.36 -2.21 27.05
N LEU A 69 -8.96 -2.03 25.88
CA LEU A 69 -9.66 -3.07 25.12
C LEU A 69 -9.21 -3.07 23.67
N LEU A 70 -9.37 -4.19 22.98
CA LEU A 70 -9.23 -4.26 21.53
C LEU A 70 -10.36 -3.45 20.87
N LEU A 71 -10.08 -2.91 19.68
CA LEU A 71 -11.07 -2.12 18.94
C LEU A 71 -12.36 -2.91 18.69
N GLU A 72 -12.26 -4.19 18.34
CA GLU A 72 -13.41 -5.07 18.13
C GLU A 72 -14.34 -5.11 19.37
N ASP A 73 -13.77 -5.25 20.57
CA ASP A 73 -14.55 -5.30 21.81
C ASP A 73 -15.26 -3.98 22.09
N ILE A 74 -14.58 -2.86 21.81
CA ILE A 74 -15.15 -1.52 21.97
C ILE A 74 -16.34 -1.34 21.02
N LEU A 75 -16.15 -1.66 19.74
CA LEU A 75 -17.20 -1.54 18.73
C LEU A 75 -18.41 -2.43 19.06
N LYS A 76 -18.17 -3.69 19.43
CA LYS A 76 -19.25 -4.61 19.83
C LYS A 76 -20.02 -4.11 21.07
N LYS A 77 -19.32 -3.62 22.09
CA LYS A 77 -19.95 -3.07 23.31
C LYS A 77 -20.77 -1.82 23.03
N LYS A 78 -20.27 -0.94 22.15
CA LYS A 78 -20.90 0.35 21.88
C LYS A 78 -22.03 0.24 20.86
N TYR A 79 -21.81 -0.52 19.80
CA TYR A 79 -22.69 -0.53 18.61
C TYR A 79 -23.42 -1.85 18.38
N GLY A 80 -23.03 -2.96 19.02
CA GLY A 80 -23.55 -4.29 18.74
C GLY A 80 -25.04 -4.50 19.04
N ARG A 81 -25.68 -3.56 19.74
CA ARG A 81 -27.17 -3.60 19.90
C ARG A 81 -27.90 -3.19 18.60
N LYS A 82 -27.36 -2.22 17.89
CA LYS A 82 -27.98 -1.59 16.70
C LYS A 82 -27.41 -2.12 15.37
N TYR A 83 -26.14 -2.50 15.39
CA TYR A 83 -25.36 -2.84 14.19
C TYR A 83 -24.83 -4.27 14.24
N GLU A 84 -24.69 -4.87 13.07
CA GLU A 84 -23.78 -5.99 12.82
C GLU A 84 -22.38 -5.46 12.59
N ILE A 85 -21.35 -6.17 13.10
CA ILE A 85 -19.94 -5.79 12.99
C ILE A 85 -19.17 -6.98 12.42
N ASP A 86 -18.64 -6.81 11.22
CA ASP A 86 -17.85 -7.82 10.51
C ASP A 86 -16.43 -7.28 10.28
N ILE A 87 -15.43 -7.94 10.87
CA ILE A 87 -14.02 -7.52 10.83
C ILE A 87 -13.21 -8.58 10.14
N LYS A 88 -12.54 -8.22 9.06
CA LYS A 88 -11.69 -9.12 8.27
C LYS A 88 -10.40 -8.45 7.85
N VAL A 89 -9.36 -9.25 7.68
CA VAL A 89 -8.15 -8.83 6.96
C VAL A 89 -8.29 -9.31 5.53
N LEU A 90 -8.35 -8.36 4.59
CA LEU A 90 -8.44 -8.63 3.17
C LEU A 90 -7.12 -8.23 2.50
N ASN A 91 -6.75 -8.97 1.44
CA ASN A 91 -5.57 -8.66 0.64
C ASN A 91 -5.99 -8.15 -0.75
N SER A 92 -5.50 -6.99 -1.15
CA SER A 92 -5.88 -6.36 -2.42
C SER A 92 -5.61 -7.22 -3.65
N LYS A 93 -4.59 -8.10 -3.62
CA LYS A 93 -4.27 -9.03 -4.71
C LYS A 93 -5.40 -10.02 -5.03
N ASP A 94 -6.25 -10.31 -4.05
CA ASP A 94 -7.39 -11.22 -4.20
C ASP A 94 -8.59 -10.56 -4.89
N TYR A 95 -8.49 -9.26 -5.24
CA TYR A 95 -9.59 -8.44 -5.76
C TYR A 95 -9.21 -7.66 -7.04
N GLY A 96 -8.34 -8.23 -7.87
CA GLY A 96 -7.96 -7.66 -9.16
C GLY A 96 -6.95 -6.51 -9.07
N VAL A 97 -6.36 -6.25 -7.91
CA VAL A 97 -5.29 -5.28 -7.73
C VAL A 97 -3.94 -6.00 -7.84
N PRO A 98 -3.02 -5.61 -8.75
CA PRO A 98 -1.73 -6.27 -8.88
C PRO A 98 -0.75 -5.88 -7.76
N GLN A 99 -1.24 -5.87 -6.51
CA GLN A 99 -0.46 -5.53 -5.32
C GLN A 99 -0.84 -6.41 -4.12
N ASN A 100 0.15 -7.00 -3.48
CA ASN A 100 0.01 -7.71 -2.22
C ASN A 100 -0.03 -6.68 -1.07
N ARG A 101 -1.24 -6.26 -0.67
CA ARG A 101 -1.48 -5.24 0.36
C ARG A 101 -2.63 -5.65 1.25
N GLU A 102 -2.31 -6.11 2.45
CA GLU A 102 -3.31 -6.48 3.45
C GLU A 102 -3.86 -5.26 4.18
N ARG A 103 -5.18 -5.27 4.40
CA ARG A 103 -5.91 -4.25 5.17
C ARG A 103 -6.95 -4.88 6.07
N ALA A 104 -7.04 -4.31 7.27
CA ALA A 104 -8.16 -4.55 8.17
C ALA A 104 -9.38 -3.79 7.61
N ILE A 105 -10.43 -4.51 7.34
CA ILE A 105 -11.71 -4.00 6.85
C ILE A 105 -12.75 -4.26 7.93
N ILE A 106 -13.33 -3.19 8.44
CA ILE A 106 -14.37 -3.21 9.46
C ILE A 106 -15.66 -2.73 8.80
N LYS A 107 -16.58 -3.63 8.58
CA LYS A 107 -17.93 -3.33 8.09
C LYS A 107 -18.88 -3.26 9.30
N ILE A 108 -19.56 -2.14 9.46
CA ILE A 108 -20.58 -1.93 10.48
C ILE A 108 -21.86 -1.53 9.76
N TYR A 109 -22.94 -2.29 9.92
CA TYR A 109 -24.19 -2.02 9.22
C TYR A 109 -25.40 -2.35 10.09
N LYS A 110 -26.52 -1.62 9.91
CA LYS A 110 -27.71 -1.79 10.72
C LYS A 110 -28.21 -3.23 10.69
N LYS A 111 -28.64 -3.74 11.82
CA LYS A 111 -29.26 -5.08 11.92
C LYS A 111 -30.45 -5.16 10.97
N GLY A 112 -30.58 -6.31 10.30
CA GLY A 112 -31.57 -6.54 9.26
C GLY A 112 -31.09 -6.17 7.85
N LEU A 113 -30.05 -5.37 7.69
CA LEU A 113 -29.39 -5.13 6.41
C LEU A 113 -28.37 -6.23 6.09
N LYS A 114 -27.92 -6.29 4.83
CA LYS A 114 -26.92 -7.27 4.36
C LYS A 114 -25.75 -6.55 3.73
N TRP A 115 -24.55 -7.05 3.99
CA TRP A 115 -23.33 -6.59 3.30
C TRP A 115 -22.39 -7.77 3.05
N LYS A 116 -22.50 -8.36 1.87
CA LYS A 116 -21.70 -9.52 1.48
C LYS A 116 -20.22 -9.16 1.30
N ASP A 117 -19.37 -10.17 1.32
CA ASP A 117 -17.96 -10.00 0.96
C ASP A 117 -17.79 -9.94 -0.57
N PRO A 118 -16.77 -9.22 -1.05
CA PRO A 118 -16.41 -9.26 -2.46
C PRO A 118 -15.92 -10.67 -2.85
N ILE A 119 -16.18 -11.04 -4.11
CA ILE A 119 -15.73 -12.32 -4.66
C ILE A 119 -14.23 -12.20 -4.97
N LYS A 120 -13.48 -13.22 -4.57
CA LYS A 120 -12.04 -13.30 -4.90
C LYS A 120 -11.84 -13.54 -6.39
N GLU A 121 -10.76 -12.97 -6.91
CA GLU A 121 -10.33 -13.09 -8.31
C GLU A 121 -8.90 -13.65 -8.37
N PRO A 122 -8.49 -14.22 -9.52
CA PRO A 122 -7.11 -14.65 -9.72
C PRO A 122 -6.11 -13.49 -9.56
N GLU A 123 -4.96 -13.77 -8.99
CA GLU A 123 -3.90 -12.79 -8.81
C GLU A 123 -3.39 -12.26 -10.14
N ILE A 124 -3.09 -10.97 -10.18
CA ILE A 124 -2.45 -10.30 -11.31
C ILE A 124 -0.99 -10.05 -10.95
N ASN A 125 -0.07 -10.71 -11.65
CA ASN A 125 1.36 -10.50 -11.48
C ASN A 125 1.85 -9.25 -12.22
N LEU A 126 3.08 -8.81 -11.91
CA LEU A 126 3.66 -7.61 -12.53
C LEU A 126 3.83 -7.73 -14.05
N LYS A 127 4.12 -8.94 -14.54
CA LYS A 127 4.26 -9.18 -15.99
C LYS A 127 2.96 -8.87 -16.73
N LYS A 128 1.82 -9.29 -16.20
CA LYS A 128 0.50 -8.96 -16.75
C LYS A 128 0.16 -7.48 -16.59
N ALA A 129 0.51 -6.89 -15.44
CA ALA A 129 0.13 -5.52 -15.10
C ALA A 129 0.92 -4.46 -15.88
N ILE A 130 2.25 -4.55 -15.90
CA ILE A 130 3.15 -3.52 -16.43
C ILE A 130 4.14 -4.04 -17.50
N GLY A 131 4.15 -5.34 -17.77
CA GLY A 131 5.15 -5.96 -18.67
C GLY A 131 5.11 -5.50 -20.13
N LYS A 132 4.03 -4.84 -20.55
CA LYS A 132 3.89 -4.26 -21.91
C LYS A 132 4.36 -2.81 -22.01
N LEU A 133 4.68 -2.16 -20.87
CA LEU A 133 5.20 -0.80 -20.90
C LEU A 133 6.62 -0.77 -21.48
N PRO A 134 7.00 0.33 -22.15
CA PRO A 134 8.37 0.52 -22.64
C PRO A 134 9.39 0.42 -21.51
N THR A 135 10.55 -0.16 -21.82
CA THR A 135 11.73 -0.12 -20.94
C THR A 135 12.24 1.33 -20.84
N LEU A 136 12.61 1.75 -19.64
CA LEU A 136 13.21 3.05 -19.39
C LEU A 136 14.41 2.88 -18.45
N GLU A 137 15.53 3.46 -18.80
CA GLU A 137 16.66 3.60 -17.89
C GLU A 137 16.49 4.82 -16.98
N SER A 138 17.35 4.97 -16.00
CA SER A 138 17.31 6.09 -15.05
C SER A 138 17.37 7.43 -15.78
N GLY A 139 16.40 8.32 -15.55
CA GLY A 139 16.29 9.63 -16.18
C GLY A 139 15.58 9.67 -17.53
N GLU A 140 15.26 8.52 -18.13
CA GLU A 140 14.55 8.48 -19.40
C GLU A 140 13.06 8.76 -19.28
N THR A 141 12.46 9.27 -20.35
CA THR A 141 11.02 9.59 -20.44
C THR A 141 10.42 8.95 -21.69
N SER A 142 9.21 8.43 -21.57
CA SER A 142 8.43 7.94 -22.72
C SER A 142 7.34 8.96 -23.13
N LYS A 143 6.67 8.68 -24.25
CA LYS A 143 5.50 9.46 -24.68
C LYS A 143 4.23 9.19 -23.86
N ILE A 144 4.25 8.19 -22.99
CA ILE A 144 3.09 7.81 -22.17
C ILE A 144 3.06 8.69 -20.91
N LYS A 145 1.92 9.33 -20.64
CA LYS A 145 1.73 10.19 -19.48
C LYS A 145 2.15 9.48 -18.19
N TYR A 146 2.89 10.15 -17.32
CA TYR A 146 3.43 9.63 -16.04
C TYR A 146 4.45 8.48 -16.17
N HIS A 147 4.85 8.09 -17.38
CA HIS A 147 5.86 7.08 -17.61
C HIS A 147 7.23 7.69 -17.91
N PHE A 148 7.84 8.22 -16.88
CA PHE A 148 9.19 8.77 -16.86
C PHE A 148 9.96 8.17 -15.66
N ALA A 149 11.24 7.89 -15.87
CA ALA A 149 12.11 7.27 -14.88
C ALA A 149 12.77 8.32 -14.00
N LYS A 150 12.68 8.15 -12.68
CA LYS A 150 13.41 8.96 -11.73
C LYS A 150 14.92 8.81 -11.95
N ILE A 151 15.65 9.91 -11.80
CA ILE A 151 17.12 9.90 -11.83
C ILE A 151 17.66 9.26 -10.55
N HIS A 152 18.59 8.32 -10.68
CA HIS A 152 19.29 7.65 -9.60
C HIS A 152 20.81 7.86 -9.72
N ASN A 153 21.55 7.66 -8.63
CA ASN A 153 22.99 7.75 -8.68
C ASN A 153 23.61 6.52 -9.38
N GLU A 154 24.75 6.73 -10.03
CA GLU A 154 25.43 5.71 -10.84
C GLU A 154 25.77 4.43 -10.08
N ARG A 155 26.14 4.53 -8.78
CA ARG A 155 26.48 3.37 -7.96
C ARG A 155 25.27 2.46 -7.73
N ASP A 156 24.10 3.06 -7.49
CA ASP A 156 22.85 2.30 -7.32
C ASP A 156 22.42 1.68 -8.65
N ILE A 157 22.54 2.42 -9.77
CA ILE A 157 22.27 1.93 -11.12
C ILE A 157 23.18 0.73 -11.41
N LEU A 158 24.49 0.87 -11.18
CA LEU A 158 25.46 -0.19 -11.42
C LEU A 158 25.15 -1.45 -10.59
N SER A 159 24.86 -1.28 -9.30
CA SER A 159 24.48 -2.42 -8.45
C SER A 159 23.23 -3.10 -8.97
N MET A 160 22.20 -2.32 -9.35
CA MET A 160 20.93 -2.88 -9.79
C MET A 160 21.00 -3.45 -11.21
N SER A 161 21.82 -2.92 -12.12
CA SER A 161 22.01 -3.51 -13.46
C SER A 161 22.61 -4.92 -13.42
N HIS A 162 23.33 -5.26 -12.36
CA HIS A 162 23.86 -6.60 -12.12
C HIS A 162 23.04 -7.44 -11.14
N THR A 163 21.85 -6.96 -10.77
CA THR A 163 20.96 -7.68 -9.86
C THR A 163 19.83 -8.36 -10.63
N PRO A 164 19.69 -9.70 -10.52
CA PRO A 164 18.60 -10.42 -11.19
C PRO A 164 17.20 -10.05 -10.66
N THR A 165 16.20 -10.25 -11.49
CA THR A 165 14.78 -10.13 -11.12
C THR A 165 14.47 -10.89 -9.83
N GLY A 166 13.78 -10.27 -8.90
CA GLY A 166 13.40 -10.84 -7.60
C GLY A 166 14.54 -10.93 -6.57
N LYS A 167 15.77 -10.55 -6.93
CA LYS A 167 16.93 -10.60 -6.04
C LYS A 167 17.28 -9.23 -5.45
N SER A 168 18.01 -9.23 -4.35
CA SER A 168 18.59 -8.03 -3.76
C SER A 168 20.05 -7.88 -4.19
N ALA A 169 20.49 -6.64 -4.43
CA ALA A 169 21.90 -6.36 -4.73
C ALA A 169 22.85 -6.73 -3.59
N PHE A 170 22.37 -6.95 -2.39
CA PHE A 170 23.15 -7.53 -1.29
C PHE A 170 23.58 -8.98 -1.53
N GLN A 171 23.03 -9.64 -2.55
CA GLN A 171 23.45 -10.98 -2.99
C GLN A 171 24.50 -10.95 -4.09
N ASN A 172 24.86 -9.76 -4.62
CA ASN A 172 25.91 -9.62 -5.63
C ASN A 172 27.29 -9.75 -4.97
N GLU A 173 28.18 -10.48 -5.58
CA GLU A 173 29.57 -10.62 -5.11
C GLU A 173 30.39 -9.37 -5.42
N VAL A 174 30.36 -8.91 -6.67
CA VAL A 174 31.17 -7.78 -7.17
C VAL A 174 30.41 -6.45 -7.06
N TYR A 175 29.19 -6.39 -7.58
CA TYR A 175 28.40 -5.16 -7.66
C TYR A 175 27.53 -4.93 -6.44
N TYR A 176 28.09 -5.10 -5.27
CA TYR A 176 27.44 -4.88 -3.98
C TYR A 176 27.19 -3.38 -3.76
N PRO A 177 26.04 -2.97 -3.16
CA PRO A 177 25.76 -1.56 -2.88
C PRO A 177 26.81 -0.91 -1.98
N LYS A 178 27.36 0.24 -2.41
CA LYS A 178 28.42 0.97 -1.71
C LYS A 178 28.01 2.41 -1.41
N LYS A 179 28.48 2.94 -0.30
CA LYS A 179 28.41 4.36 0.05
C LYS A 179 29.36 5.18 -0.87
N LYS A 180 29.28 6.52 -0.79
CA LYS A 180 30.26 7.40 -1.45
C LYS A 180 31.71 7.12 -1.03
N THR A 181 31.91 6.68 0.20
CA THR A 181 33.21 6.31 0.78
C THR A 181 33.77 4.99 0.26
N GLY A 182 33.06 4.25 -0.58
CA GLY A 182 33.42 2.90 -1.03
C GLY A 182 33.01 1.76 -0.07
N GLU A 183 32.63 2.07 1.15
CA GLU A 183 32.16 1.08 2.14
C GLU A 183 30.88 0.39 1.70
N LYS A 184 30.70 -0.88 2.06
CA LYS A 184 29.47 -1.63 1.83
C LYS A 184 28.30 -0.99 2.62
N VAL A 185 27.15 -0.82 1.96
CA VAL A 185 25.93 -0.41 2.62
C VAL A 185 25.42 -1.55 3.51
N LYS A 186 25.05 -1.24 4.74
CA LYS A 186 24.34 -2.18 5.61
C LYS A 186 22.84 -2.05 5.35
N GLY A 187 22.13 -3.15 5.17
CA GLY A 187 20.69 -3.14 4.91
C GLY A 187 20.06 -4.52 5.02
N PHE A 188 18.77 -4.57 4.72
CA PHE A 188 17.97 -5.79 4.77
C PHE A 188 17.78 -6.36 3.37
N HIS A 189 17.55 -7.66 3.24
CA HIS A 189 17.33 -8.35 1.96
C HIS A 189 16.11 -7.83 1.14
N ASN A 190 15.26 -7.02 1.72
CA ASN A 190 14.15 -6.37 1.04
C ASN A 190 14.46 -4.94 0.57
N THR A 191 15.69 -4.44 0.79
CA THR A 191 16.20 -3.18 0.25
C THR A 191 17.15 -3.46 -0.93
N TYR A 192 17.39 -2.48 -1.79
CA TYR A 192 18.12 -2.69 -3.05
C TYR A 192 17.62 -3.94 -3.79
N LYS A 193 16.32 -4.14 -3.79
CA LYS A 193 15.70 -5.36 -4.29
C LYS A 193 14.81 -5.12 -5.50
N ARG A 194 15.07 -5.90 -6.57
CA ARG A 194 14.16 -5.96 -7.71
C ARG A 194 12.88 -6.70 -7.36
N LEU A 195 11.78 -6.17 -7.83
CA LEU A 195 10.50 -6.86 -7.85
C LEU A 195 10.58 -8.11 -8.74
N ASN A 196 9.57 -8.97 -8.69
CA ASN A 196 9.50 -10.20 -9.47
C ASN A 196 8.34 -10.13 -10.46
N TRP A 197 8.61 -10.42 -11.74
CA TRP A 197 7.61 -10.43 -12.80
C TRP A 197 6.43 -11.38 -12.53
N GLU A 198 6.71 -12.54 -11.93
CA GLU A 198 5.73 -13.60 -11.72
C GLU A 198 4.92 -13.43 -10.41
N GLN A 199 5.08 -12.30 -9.72
CA GLN A 199 4.38 -12.02 -8.48
C GLN A 199 3.64 -10.68 -8.56
N PRO A 200 2.54 -10.48 -7.80
CA PRO A 200 2.00 -9.15 -7.55
C PRO A 200 3.05 -8.23 -6.93
N CYS A 201 2.91 -6.93 -7.16
CA CYS A 201 3.75 -5.93 -6.52
C CYS A 201 3.65 -6.02 -4.99
N HIS A 202 4.75 -5.82 -4.28
CA HIS A 202 4.69 -5.63 -2.83
C HIS A 202 3.90 -4.36 -2.47
N ALA A 203 3.35 -4.29 -1.26
CA ALA A 203 2.69 -3.08 -0.76
C ALA A 203 3.59 -1.86 -0.94
N ARG A 204 3.07 -0.83 -1.59
CA ARG A 204 3.79 0.42 -1.77
C ARG A 204 3.89 1.17 -0.44
N THR A 205 5.04 1.76 -0.21
CA THR A 205 5.33 2.57 0.97
C THR A 205 5.48 4.03 0.58
N MET A 206 5.39 4.92 1.54
CA MET A 206 5.59 6.35 1.35
C MET A 206 6.95 6.70 0.70
N ASN A 207 7.99 5.90 0.95
CA ASN A 207 9.32 6.09 0.39
C ASN A 207 9.56 5.19 -0.83
N SER A 208 8.72 5.31 -1.86
CA SER A 208 8.84 4.51 -3.10
C SER A 208 9.76 5.12 -4.16
N GLY A 209 10.41 6.25 -3.87
CA GLY A 209 11.29 6.97 -4.78
C GLY A 209 12.79 6.62 -4.65
N SER A 210 13.18 5.68 -3.80
CA SER A 210 14.58 5.31 -3.57
C SER A 210 14.82 3.83 -3.85
N ILE A 211 15.91 3.54 -4.57
CA ILE A 211 16.42 2.17 -4.80
C ILE A 211 16.72 1.47 -3.48
N GLY A 212 17.31 2.19 -2.53
CA GLY A 212 17.65 1.68 -1.21
C GLY A 212 16.46 1.41 -0.28
N SER A 213 15.23 1.74 -0.68
CA SER A 213 14.03 1.46 0.12
C SER A 213 13.44 0.07 -0.19
N HIS A 214 12.40 -0.32 0.57
CA HIS A 214 11.85 -1.66 0.55
C HIS A 214 11.14 -2.01 -0.77
N ASN A 215 11.64 -3.05 -1.48
CA ASN A 215 11.01 -3.67 -2.65
C ASN A 215 10.56 -2.65 -3.72
N ASN A 216 11.42 -1.67 -4.09
CA ASN A 216 11.02 -0.57 -4.95
C ASN A 216 11.52 -0.68 -6.39
N VAL A 217 12.53 -1.51 -6.65
CA VAL A 217 13.20 -1.52 -7.95
C VAL A 217 12.39 -2.34 -8.97
N HIS A 218 12.24 -1.79 -10.16
CA HIS A 218 11.60 -2.47 -11.29
C HIS A 218 12.17 -3.87 -11.52
N PRO A 219 11.40 -4.87 -11.92
CA PRO A 219 11.90 -6.24 -12.12
C PRO A 219 13.07 -6.32 -13.09
N GLY A 220 13.11 -5.48 -14.13
CA GLY A 220 14.11 -5.48 -15.19
C GLY A 220 13.97 -6.67 -16.13
N ARG A 221 14.60 -6.57 -17.30
CA ARG A 221 14.72 -7.65 -18.29
C ARG A 221 16.19 -7.96 -18.50
N LYS A 222 16.53 -9.24 -18.56
CA LYS A 222 17.92 -9.66 -18.78
C LYS A 222 18.37 -9.29 -20.20
N ARG A 223 19.54 -8.67 -20.30
CA ARG A 223 20.22 -8.34 -21.55
C ARG A 223 21.13 -9.49 -22.01
N LYS A 224 21.62 -9.41 -23.24
CA LYS A 224 22.55 -10.41 -23.81
C LYS A 224 23.90 -10.45 -23.08
N ASP A 225 24.35 -9.32 -22.54
CA ASP A 225 25.58 -9.19 -21.76
C ASP A 225 25.46 -9.67 -20.31
N GLY A 226 24.29 -10.19 -19.93
CA GLY A 226 24.01 -10.68 -18.58
C GLY A 226 23.49 -9.62 -17.60
N THR A 227 23.50 -8.34 -17.97
CA THR A 227 22.94 -7.25 -17.18
C THR A 227 21.42 -7.19 -17.27
N TYR A 228 20.79 -6.28 -16.52
CA TYR A 228 19.35 -6.11 -16.48
C TYR A 228 18.97 -4.66 -16.76
N THR A 229 17.92 -4.47 -17.57
CA THR A 229 17.32 -3.15 -17.85
C THR A 229 16.65 -2.56 -16.60
N ASP A 230 16.16 -1.33 -16.73
CA ASP A 230 15.31 -0.69 -15.74
C ASP A 230 15.94 -0.74 -14.32
N ALA A 231 17.21 -0.33 -14.20
CA ALA A 231 17.89 -0.21 -12.92
C ALA A 231 17.37 1.04 -12.15
N ARG A 232 16.06 1.08 -11.90
CA ARG A 232 15.32 2.21 -11.36
C ARG A 232 14.15 1.78 -10.50
N VAL A 233 13.57 2.70 -9.75
CA VAL A 233 12.28 2.49 -9.09
C VAL A 233 11.14 2.50 -10.11
N LEU A 234 9.95 2.03 -9.72
CA LEU A 234 8.75 2.13 -10.57
C LEU A 234 8.45 3.59 -10.91
N THR A 235 8.01 3.86 -12.15
CA THR A 235 7.48 5.18 -12.57
C THR A 235 6.16 5.49 -11.88
N LEU A 236 5.67 6.74 -11.98
CA LEU A 236 4.34 7.08 -11.45
C LEU A 236 3.24 6.29 -12.15
N LEU A 237 3.32 6.09 -13.48
CA LEU A 237 2.36 5.27 -14.21
C LEU A 237 2.32 3.83 -13.69
N GLU A 238 3.49 3.22 -13.51
CA GLU A 238 3.59 1.86 -12.96
C GLU A 238 3.01 1.79 -11.54
N LEU A 239 3.25 2.81 -10.71
CA LEU A 239 2.67 2.90 -9.36
C LEU A 239 1.15 3.03 -9.41
N PHE A 240 0.58 3.82 -10.35
CA PHE A 240 -0.88 3.93 -10.52
C PHE A 240 -1.49 2.60 -10.89
N ILE A 241 -0.90 1.90 -11.86
CA ILE A 241 -1.38 0.58 -12.31
C ILE A 241 -1.37 -0.42 -11.15
N VAL A 242 -0.22 -0.55 -10.45
CA VAL A 242 -0.11 -1.55 -9.36
C VAL A 242 -0.93 -1.20 -8.13
N SER A 243 -1.31 0.07 -7.95
CA SER A 243 -2.17 0.52 -6.86
C SER A 243 -3.64 0.66 -7.28
N SER A 244 -3.99 0.30 -8.51
CA SER A 244 -5.33 0.46 -9.11
C SER A 244 -5.85 1.91 -9.08
N ILE A 245 -4.97 2.90 -9.10
CA ILE A 245 -5.34 4.31 -9.19
C ILE A 245 -5.83 4.57 -10.62
N PRO A 246 -6.99 5.19 -10.81
CA PRO A 246 -7.52 5.48 -12.14
C PRO A 246 -6.57 6.36 -12.95
N LEU A 247 -6.27 5.97 -14.20
CA LEU A 247 -5.38 6.74 -15.08
C LEU A 247 -6.00 8.06 -15.56
N SER A 248 -7.29 8.25 -15.32
CA SER A 248 -7.99 9.52 -15.56
C SER A 248 -7.68 10.60 -14.52
N ILE A 249 -6.97 10.26 -13.44
CA ILE A 249 -6.52 11.26 -12.46
C ILE A 249 -5.51 12.17 -13.13
N GLU A 250 -5.79 13.47 -13.06
CA GLU A 250 -4.86 14.51 -13.45
C GLU A 250 -4.08 15.01 -12.24
N ILE A 251 -2.77 14.99 -12.35
CA ILE A 251 -1.86 15.47 -11.32
C ILE A 251 -1.02 16.59 -11.92
N ASP A 252 -1.05 17.73 -11.26
CA ASP A 252 -0.21 18.88 -11.58
C ASP A 252 1.22 18.63 -11.04
N LEU A 253 2.12 18.24 -11.96
CA LEU A 253 3.53 17.97 -11.64
C LEU A 253 4.37 19.23 -11.45
N GLU A 254 3.85 20.41 -11.83
CA GLU A 254 4.51 21.68 -11.55
C GLU A 254 4.25 22.09 -10.09
N LYS A 255 3.05 21.82 -9.60
CA LYS A 255 2.63 22.12 -8.23
C LYS A 255 3.12 21.10 -7.21
N TYR A 256 3.09 19.81 -7.54
CA TYR A 256 3.41 18.75 -6.61
C TYR A 256 4.66 17.97 -7.04
N SER A 257 5.64 17.86 -6.14
CA SER A 257 6.84 17.08 -6.42
C SER A 257 6.51 15.59 -6.60
N GLU A 258 7.27 14.91 -7.44
CA GLU A 258 7.16 13.46 -7.63
C GLU A 258 7.24 12.68 -6.31
N ASN A 259 8.10 13.10 -5.39
CA ASN A 259 8.23 12.44 -4.08
C ASN A 259 6.97 12.58 -3.23
N PHE A 260 6.30 13.72 -3.28
CA PHE A 260 5.03 13.95 -2.59
C PHE A 260 3.92 13.04 -3.16
N ILE A 261 3.83 12.93 -4.48
CA ILE A 261 2.87 12.05 -5.15
C ILE A 261 3.13 10.59 -4.76
N ARG A 262 4.39 10.15 -4.77
CA ARG A 262 4.79 8.81 -4.32
C ARG A 262 4.42 8.53 -2.87
N HIS A 263 4.54 9.53 -2.01
CA HIS A 263 4.16 9.45 -0.61
C HIS A 263 2.66 9.18 -0.47
N ILE A 264 1.82 9.98 -1.13
CA ILE A 264 0.36 9.80 -1.14
C ILE A 264 -0.04 8.43 -1.67
N ILE A 265 0.57 7.97 -2.77
CA ILE A 265 0.30 6.62 -3.31
C ILE A 265 0.64 5.53 -2.29
N GLY A 266 1.72 5.71 -1.54
CA GLY A 266 2.14 4.77 -0.48
C GLY A 266 1.14 4.67 0.67
N GLU A 267 0.45 5.75 1.00
CA GLU A 267 -0.60 5.80 2.01
C GLU A 267 -1.94 5.30 1.48
N ALA A 268 -2.24 5.57 0.22
CA ALA A 268 -3.54 5.29 -0.38
C ALA A 268 -3.97 3.83 -0.23
N VAL A 269 -5.27 3.65 -0.05
CA VAL A 269 -5.93 2.35 -0.15
C VAL A 269 -6.24 2.07 -1.62
N PRO A 270 -5.99 0.86 -2.15
CA PRO A 270 -6.28 0.54 -3.54
C PRO A 270 -7.76 0.78 -3.89
N PRO A 271 -8.09 1.74 -4.78
CA PRO A 271 -9.47 2.12 -5.07
C PRO A 271 -10.33 0.96 -5.58
N LEU A 272 -9.76 0.07 -6.41
CA LEU A 272 -10.51 -1.08 -6.95
C LEU A 272 -10.98 -2.04 -5.85
N MET A 273 -10.13 -2.30 -4.85
CA MET A 273 -10.50 -3.14 -3.70
C MET A 273 -11.67 -2.51 -2.94
N MET A 274 -11.60 -1.22 -2.65
CA MET A 274 -12.65 -0.50 -1.93
C MET A 274 -13.96 -0.47 -2.74
N LYS A 275 -13.87 -0.22 -4.05
CA LYS A 275 -15.02 -0.29 -4.96
C LYS A 275 -15.72 -1.64 -4.85
N LYS A 276 -14.97 -2.76 -4.92
CA LYS A 276 -15.54 -4.12 -4.83
C LYS A 276 -16.20 -4.42 -3.49
N ILE A 277 -15.67 -3.88 -2.39
CA ILE A 277 -16.28 -4.02 -1.06
C ILE A 277 -17.60 -3.26 -1.00
N ILE A 278 -17.61 -2.01 -1.46
CA ILE A 278 -18.77 -1.11 -1.40
C ILE A 278 -19.89 -1.60 -2.34
N GLN A 279 -19.56 -2.07 -3.53
CA GLN A 279 -20.53 -2.62 -4.50
C GLN A 279 -21.27 -3.87 -3.98
N LYS A 280 -20.88 -4.46 -2.86
CA LYS A 280 -21.61 -5.55 -2.21
C LYS A 280 -22.69 -5.09 -1.23
N ILE A 281 -22.86 -3.78 -1.09
CA ILE A 281 -24.03 -3.19 -0.43
C ILE A 281 -25.21 -3.27 -1.41
N PRO A 282 -26.33 -3.96 -1.08
CA PRO A 282 -27.42 -4.20 -2.04
C PRO A 282 -28.03 -2.92 -2.65
N GLU A 283 -28.05 -1.84 -1.88
CA GLU A 283 -28.62 -0.54 -2.29
C GLU A 283 -27.65 0.27 -3.17
N MET A 284 -26.37 -0.18 -3.27
CA MET A 284 -25.31 0.43 -4.09
C MET A 284 -24.91 -0.49 -5.28
N GLU A 285 -25.61 -1.58 -5.52
CA GLU A 285 -25.47 -2.33 -6.77
C GLU A 285 -25.89 -1.40 -7.91
N VAL A 286 -24.93 -0.66 -8.42
CA VAL A 286 -25.10 0.25 -9.54
C VAL A 286 -25.52 -0.60 -10.75
N LYS A 287 -26.66 -0.26 -11.29
CA LYS A 287 -27.18 -0.73 -12.56
C LYS A 287 -26.20 -0.48 -13.70
#